data_32bf3c30c2ad23ac73aed6e57fdfebde
#
_entry.id   32bf3c30c2ad23ac73aed6e57fdfebde
#
_cell.length_a   1.000
_cell.length_b   1.000
_cell.length_c   1.000
_cell.angle_alpha   90.00
_cell.angle_beta   90.00
_cell.angle_gamma   90.00
#
_symmetry.space_group_name_H-M   'P 1'
#
loop_
_entity.id
_entity.type
_entity.pdbx_description
1 polymer ?
#
loop_
_entity_poly.entity_id
_entity_poly.type
_entity_poly.pdbx_seq_one_letter_code
_entity_poly.pdbx_strand_id
1 'polypeptide(L)'
;HDNETLFDLVTYKMPADAPMENRVRMSLISQASVALSQSPSFWASGTEMLRSKSLDRDSYNSGDHFNAIDWSMHDNGFGRGLPVKSKNGAAWDHMRPLLENPALKPTPEQIDTSSEIAMDFLRVRSSSRLFTLGSADLVRSKVTFPNSGEGAVDGTILMLINDEAGAGNDIDAKLDGALVVFNASGESVTTAVDGLAGRVFKLHDAQANGSDETVKGASFDAKTGSVTVPARTVAVFTQAAGDRIDPTVTPDPDPDTAQWVASGDGRWWLRYPDGSYPANERVVRDGVTYSFDANGWMKTGWQVEDGAWRYYAPSGAMASGWTAVGGTWYYLDPDTGAMATGWLKDGDTWYYLHSS
;
A
#
# COMPACT_ATOMS: atom_id res chain seq x y z
N HIS A 1 10.99 -19.68 -28.43
CA HIS A 1 9.52 -19.76 -28.42
C HIS A 1 8.99 -21.18 -28.29
N ASP A 2 9.85 -22.18 -28.33
CA ASP A 2 9.51 -23.61 -28.41
C ASP A 2 9.76 -24.33 -27.10
N ASN A 3 9.65 -23.64 -25.97
CA ASN A 3 9.77 -24.23 -24.65
C ASN A 3 8.39 -24.31 -23.98
N GLU A 4 8.41 -24.76 -22.73
CA GLU A 4 7.22 -24.86 -21.89
C GLU A 4 6.49 -23.50 -21.77
N THR A 5 5.19 -23.53 -21.56
CA THR A 5 4.48 -22.33 -21.08
C THR A 5 5.03 -21.90 -19.71
N LEU A 6 4.76 -20.67 -19.29
CA LEU A 6 5.23 -20.20 -17.98
C LEU A 6 4.74 -21.09 -16.83
N PHE A 7 3.46 -21.48 -16.84
CA PHE A 7 2.91 -22.37 -15.83
C PHE A 7 3.57 -23.77 -15.86
N ASP A 8 3.79 -24.34 -17.06
CA ASP A 8 4.48 -25.61 -17.21
C ASP A 8 5.93 -25.52 -16.70
N LEU A 9 6.65 -24.44 -17.00
CA LEU A 9 8.00 -24.21 -16.51
C LEU A 9 8.05 -24.11 -14.98
N VAL A 10 7.16 -23.34 -14.38
CA VAL A 10 7.05 -23.22 -12.92
C VAL A 10 6.73 -24.59 -12.31
N THR A 11 5.79 -25.33 -12.89
CA THR A 11 5.42 -26.67 -12.41
C THR A 11 6.57 -27.66 -12.53
N TYR A 12 7.35 -27.57 -13.59
CA TYR A 12 8.49 -28.45 -13.85
C TYR A 12 9.69 -28.18 -12.92
N LYS A 13 9.88 -26.91 -12.49
CA LYS A 13 11.06 -26.46 -11.72
C LYS A 13 10.85 -26.41 -10.23
N MET A 14 9.62 -26.19 -9.76
CA MET A 14 9.32 -26.16 -8.33
C MET A 14 9.23 -27.57 -7.74
N PRO A 15 9.47 -27.76 -6.43
CA PRO A 15 9.26 -29.03 -5.75
C PRO A 15 7.86 -29.58 -6.02
N ALA A 16 7.73 -30.88 -6.26
CA ALA A 16 6.44 -31.50 -6.62
C ALA A 16 5.37 -31.37 -5.53
N ASP A 17 5.78 -31.25 -4.27
CA ASP A 17 4.94 -31.05 -3.09
C ASP A 17 4.64 -29.57 -2.77
N ALA A 18 5.18 -28.62 -3.55
CA ALA A 18 4.86 -27.22 -3.36
C ALA A 18 3.37 -26.96 -3.61
N PRO A 19 2.67 -26.23 -2.72
CA PRO A 19 1.27 -25.88 -2.90
C PRO A 19 0.98 -25.18 -4.22
N MET A 20 -0.21 -25.39 -4.79
CA MET A 20 -0.63 -24.73 -6.04
C MET A 20 -0.61 -23.21 -5.91
N GLU A 21 -1.02 -22.67 -4.77
CA GLU A 21 -0.95 -21.23 -4.50
C GLU A 21 0.46 -20.67 -4.73
N ASN A 22 1.50 -21.33 -4.24
CA ASN A 22 2.88 -20.92 -4.46
C ASN A 22 3.26 -20.94 -5.94
N ARG A 23 2.74 -21.88 -6.74
CA ARG A 23 2.98 -21.94 -8.18
C ARG A 23 2.30 -20.79 -8.91
N VAL A 24 1.07 -20.48 -8.54
CA VAL A 24 0.33 -19.32 -9.05
C VAL A 24 1.11 -18.04 -8.75
N ARG A 25 1.54 -17.85 -7.50
CA ARG A 25 2.29 -16.66 -7.11
C ARG A 25 3.64 -16.53 -7.83
N MET A 26 4.38 -17.61 -8.02
CA MET A 26 5.63 -17.60 -8.80
C MET A 26 5.38 -17.29 -10.28
N SER A 27 4.27 -17.76 -10.84
CA SER A 27 3.85 -17.39 -12.20
C SER A 27 3.52 -15.89 -12.27
N LEU A 28 2.83 -15.35 -11.28
CA LEU A 28 2.50 -13.91 -11.19
C LEU A 28 3.75 -13.01 -11.04
N ILE A 29 4.73 -13.40 -10.22
CA ILE A 29 6.01 -12.67 -10.12
C ILE A 29 6.72 -12.62 -11.48
N SER A 30 6.72 -13.74 -12.21
CA SER A 30 7.34 -13.80 -13.53
C SER A 30 6.58 -12.92 -14.54
N GLN A 31 5.25 -12.91 -14.51
CA GLN A 31 4.42 -12.01 -15.33
C GLN A 31 4.67 -10.54 -14.99
N ALA A 32 4.72 -10.22 -13.68
CA ALA A 32 5.00 -8.87 -13.21
C ALA A 32 6.39 -8.39 -13.65
N SER A 33 7.41 -9.25 -13.66
CA SER A 33 8.76 -8.88 -14.13
C SER A 33 8.77 -8.41 -15.58
N VAL A 34 7.91 -8.97 -16.41
CA VAL A 34 7.71 -8.52 -17.81
C VAL A 34 6.82 -7.29 -17.87
N ALA A 35 5.70 -7.27 -17.15
CA ALA A 35 4.74 -6.18 -17.19
C ALA A 35 5.32 -4.86 -16.65
N LEU A 36 6.11 -4.92 -15.58
CA LEU A 36 6.60 -3.74 -14.86
C LEU A 36 8.04 -3.35 -15.25
N SER A 37 8.66 -4.07 -16.17
CA SER A 37 9.94 -3.66 -16.76
C SER A 37 9.78 -2.48 -17.71
N GLN A 38 10.89 -1.79 -18.02
CA GLN A 38 10.90 -0.64 -18.94
C GLN A 38 10.87 -1.04 -20.44
N SER A 39 11.01 -2.33 -20.73
CA SER A 39 10.97 -2.85 -22.11
C SER A 39 9.52 -3.05 -22.59
N PRO A 40 9.28 -3.20 -23.92
CA PRO A 40 8.01 -3.68 -24.41
C PRO A 40 7.60 -4.99 -23.72
N SER A 41 6.38 -5.04 -23.23
CA SER A 41 5.84 -6.18 -22.50
C SER A 41 5.13 -7.15 -23.45
N PHE A 42 5.55 -8.42 -23.45
CA PHE A 42 4.92 -9.48 -24.22
C PHE A 42 4.62 -10.68 -23.33
N TRP A 43 3.36 -11.07 -23.30
CA TRP A 43 2.93 -12.35 -22.74
C TRP A 43 2.41 -13.26 -23.84
N ALA A 44 2.74 -14.55 -23.78
CA ALA A 44 2.07 -15.54 -24.61
C ALA A 44 0.60 -15.62 -24.21
N SER A 45 -0.30 -15.76 -25.19
CA SER A 45 -1.75 -15.85 -24.93
C SER A 45 -2.08 -16.94 -23.92
N GLY A 46 -2.85 -16.58 -22.90
CA GLY A 46 -3.26 -17.46 -21.81
C GLY A 46 -2.27 -17.56 -20.65
N THR A 47 -1.14 -16.83 -20.68
CA THR A 47 -0.19 -16.80 -19.56
C THR A 47 -0.86 -16.35 -18.27
N GLU A 48 -1.70 -15.35 -18.34
CA GLU A 48 -2.53 -14.83 -17.25
C GLU A 48 -3.50 -15.86 -16.68
N MET A 49 -3.96 -16.79 -17.53
CA MET A 49 -4.86 -17.89 -17.18
C MET A 49 -4.11 -19.19 -16.80
N LEU A 50 -2.82 -19.09 -16.45
CA LEU A 50 -1.97 -20.24 -16.11
C LEU A 50 -1.93 -21.32 -17.21
N ARG A 51 -2.02 -20.92 -18.47
CA ARG A 51 -2.09 -21.83 -19.60
C ARG A 51 -0.99 -22.90 -19.54
N SER A 52 -1.38 -24.16 -19.69
CA SER A 52 -0.49 -25.30 -19.83
C SER A 52 -0.65 -25.95 -21.20
N LYS A 53 0.43 -26.52 -21.69
CA LYS A 53 0.46 -27.41 -22.83
C LYS A 53 0.81 -28.84 -22.39
N SER A 54 0.43 -29.23 -21.17
CA SER A 54 0.74 -30.54 -20.59
C SER A 54 2.24 -30.86 -20.61
N LEU A 55 3.08 -29.86 -20.26
CA LEU A 55 4.56 -29.91 -20.28
C LEU A 55 5.19 -30.08 -21.66
N ASP A 56 4.45 -29.86 -22.76
CA ASP A 56 4.99 -29.98 -24.12
C ASP A 56 5.98 -28.84 -24.41
N ARG A 57 7.23 -29.17 -24.66
CA ARG A 57 8.31 -28.21 -24.92
C ARG A 57 8.39 -27.79 -26.40
N ASP A 58 7.77 -28.54 -27.28
CA ASP A 58 7.80 -28.34 -28.73
C ASP A 58 6.43 -28.69 -29.33
N SER A 59 5.42 -27.85 -29.01
CA SER A 59 4.01 -28.11 -29.28
C SER A 59 3.55 -27.66 -30.66
N TYR A 60 4.43 -27.10 -31.47
CA TYR A 60 4.05 -26.41 -32.72
C TYR A 60 3.19 -27.27 -33.66
N ASN A 61 3.37 -28.59 -33.69
CA ASN A 61 2.58 -29.54 -34.46
C ASN A 61 1.95 -30.65 -33.59
N SER A 62 1.73 -30.42 -32.30
CA SER A 62 1.12 -31.38 -31.38
C SER A 62 -0.42 -31.37 -31.42
N GLY A 63 -1.01 -30.53 -32.25
CA GLY A 63 -2.47 -30.42 -32.45
C GLY A 63 -3.18 -29.63 -31.34
N ASP A 64 -4.49 -29.49 -31.52
CA ASP A 64 -5.34 -28.68 -30.63
C ASP A 64 -5.46 -29.28 -29.24
N HIS A 65 -5.30 -30.61 -29.10
CA HIS A 65 -5.33 -31.27 -27.80
C HIS A 65 -4.39 -30.64 -26.78
N PHE A 66 -3.20 -30.23 -27.20
CA PHE A 66 -2.20 -29.55 -26.35
C PHE A 66 -2.19 -28.03 -26.52
N ASN A 67 -2.65 -27.49 -27.63
CA ASN A 67 -2.50 -26.07 -27.96
C ASN A 67 -3.76 -25.25 -27.73
N ALA A 68 -4.94 -25.82 -27.64
CA ALA A 68 -6.18 -25.11 -27.41
C ALA A 68 -6.13 -24.31 -26.08
N ILE A 69 -6.65 -23.08 -26.12
CA ILE A 69 -6.85 -22.25 -24.94
C ILE A 69 -8.33 -22.33 -24.56
N ASP A 70 -8.60 -22.65 -23.32
CA ASP A 70 -9.96 -22.56 -22.78
C ASP A 70 -10.22 -21.15 -22.25
N TRP A 71 -10.84 -20.31 -23.08
CA TRP A 71 -11.21 -18.96 -22.73
C TRP A 71 -12.33 -18.85 -21.69
N SER A 72 -12.96 -19.96 -21.33
CA SER A 72 -13.92 -20.01 -20.23
C SER A 72 -13.25 -20.07 -18.85
N MET A 73 -11.92 -20.20 -18.80
CA MET A 73 -11.10 -20.31 -17.60
C MET A 73 -11.41 -21.50 -16.68
N HIS A 74 -12.08 -22.55 -17.22
CA HIS A 74 -12.38 -23.77 -16.45
C HIS A 74 -11.27 -24.81 -16.48
N ASP A 75 -10.44 -24.82 -17.56
CA ASP A 75 -9.34 -25.78 -17.74
C ASP A 75 -8.10 -25.08 -18.33
N ASN A 76 -7.00 -25.11 -17.58
CA ASN A 76 -5.76 -24.52 -18.06
C ASN A 76 -4.97 -25.40 -19.05
N GLY A 77 -5.40 -26.63 -19.33
CA GLY A 77 -4.73 -27.58 -20.21
C GLY A 77 -3.76 -28.55 -19.54
N PHE A 78 -3.49 -28.42 -18.23
CA PHE A 78 -2.58 -29.31 -17.50
C PHE A 78 -3.20 -30.72 -17.33
N GLY A 79 -2.36 -31.75 -17.44
CA GLY A 79 -2.77 -33.14 -17.22
C GLY A 79 -3.53 -33.79 -18.41
N ARG A 80 -3.41 -33.21 -19.62
CA ARG A 80 -3.99 -33.77 -20.84
C ARG A 80 -3.23 -34.97 -21.39
N GLY A 81 -2.30 -35.57 -20.63
CA GLY A 81 -1.46 -36.70 -20.98
C GLY A 81 -0.04 -36.31 -21.37
N LEU A 82 0.79 -37.32 -21.65
CA LEU A 82 2.18 -37.12 -22.05
C LEU A 82 2.25 -36.53 -23.46
N PRO A 83 3.08 -35.51 -23.67
CA PRO A 83 3.27 -34.89 -24.97
C PRO A 83 3.98 -35.82 -25.95
N VAL A 84 4.02 -35.47 -27.25
CA VAL A 84 4.51 -36.28 -28.34
C VAL A 84 5.87 -36.90 -28.06
N LYS A 85 5.96 -38.23 -28.14
CA LYS A 85 7.15 -39.00 -27.77
C LYS A 85 8.40 -38.65 -28.59
N SER A 86 8.24 -38.40 -29.88
CA SER A 86 9.37 -38.08 -30.78
C SER A 86 10.12 -36.78 -30.35
N LYS A 87 9.45 -35.92 -29.63
CA LYS A 87 9.97 -34.62 -29.17
C LYS A 87 10.27 -34.61 -27.68
N ASN A 88 9.41 -35.20 -26.86
CA ASN A 88 9.44 -35.08 -25.41
C ASN A 88 9.81 -36.43 -24.72
N GLY A 89 9.98 -37.52 -25.46
CA GLY A 89 10.08 -38.87 -24.89
C GLY A 89 11.23 -39.06 -23.90
N ALA A 90 12.34 -38.33 -24.05
CA ALA A 90 13.45 -38.39 -23.12
C ALA A 90 13.12 -37.80 -21.72
N ALA A 91 12.09 -36.97 -21.62
CA ALA A 91 11.64 -36.36 -20.38
C ALA A 91 10.40 -37.03 -19.76
N TRP A 92 9.82 -38.03 -20.41
CA TRP A 92 8.56 -38.66 -20.00
C TRP A 92 8.57 -39.24 -18.58
N ASP A 93 9.69 -39.83 -18.15
CA ASP A 93 9.83 -40.37 -16.80
C ASP A 93 9.71 -39.30 -15.71
N HIS A 94 10.15 -38.07 -16.00
CA HIS A 94 9.95 -36.94 -15.13
C HIS A 94 8.57 -36.28 -15.27
N MET A 95 8.05 -36.21 -16.49
CA MET A 95 6.74 -35.57 -16.78
C MET A 95 5.56 -36.37 -16.25
N ARG A 96 5.60 -37.71 -16.36
CA ARG A 96 4.48 -38.58 -15.99
C ARG A 96 4.00 -38.37 -14.55
N PRO A 97 4.85 -38.44 -13.50
CA PRO A 97 4.38 -38.28 -12.13
C PRO A 97 3.83 -36.85 -11.86
N LEU A 98 4.30 -35.83 -12.59
CA LEU A 98 3.74 -34.48 -12.49
C LEU A 98 2.34 -34.42 -13.12
N LEU A 99 2.18 -34.93 -14.35
CA LEU A 99 0.91 -34.84 -15.09
C LEU A 99 -0.20 -35.73 -14.49
N GLU A 100 0.18 -36.79 -13.79
CA GLU A 100 -0.74 -37.68 -13.09
C GLU A 100 -1.12 -37.18 -11.69
N ASN A 101 -0.45 -36.13 -11.18
CA ASN A 101 -0.74 -35.56 -9.86
C ASN A 101 -1.86 -34.50 -9.95
N PRO A 102 -3.08 -34.79 -9.46
CA PRO A 102 -4.20 -33.87 -9.54
C PRO A 102 -3.99 -32.58 -8.72
N ALA A 103 -3.09 -32.59 -7.72
CA ALA A 103 -2.76 -31.40 -6.93
C ALA A 103 -1.98 -30.35 -7.73
N LEU A 104 -1.44 -30.71 -8.91
CA LEU A 104 -0.72 -29.79 -9.79
C LEU A 104 -1.62 -29.19 -10.88
N LYS A 105 -2.91 -29.48 -10.89
CA LYS A 105 -3.89 -28.86 -11.77
C LYS A 105 -4.59 -27.72 -11.01
N PRO A 106 -4.50 -26.46 -11.49
CA PRO A 106 -5.18 -25.36 -10.83
C PRO A 106 -6.70 -25.48 -10.95
N THR A 107 -7.39 -24.96 -9.94
CA THR A 107 -8.86 -24.84 -9.97
C THR A 107 -9.28 -23.66 -10.85
N PRO A 108 -10.54 -23.62 -11.33
CA PRO A 108 -11.07 -22.45 -12.05
C PRO A 108 -10.91 -21.13 -11.25
N GLU A 109 -11.12 -21.16 -9.94
CA GLU A 109 -10.93 -19.98 -9.07
C GLU A 109 -9.48 -19.50 -9.06
N GLN A 110 -8.51 -20.41 -9.06
CA GLN A 110 -7.08 -20.05 -9.12
C GLN A 110 -6.70 -19.47 -10.48
N ILE A 111 -7.31 -19.97 -11.56
CA ILE A 111 -7.12 -19.45 -12.92
C ILE A 111 -7.67 -18.02 -13.00
N ASP A 112 -8.89 -17.80 -12.53
CA ASP A 112 -9.58 -16.51 -12.53
C ASP A 112 -8.82 -15.49 -11.68
N THR A 113 -8.48 -15.84 -10.43
CA THR A 113 -7.66 -15.01 -9.55
C THR A 113 -6.32 -14.63 -10.18
N SER A 114 -5.64 -15.58 -10.84
CA SER A 114 -4.39 -15.29 -11.55
C SER A 114 -4.58 -14.26 -12.65
N SER A 115 -5.65 -14.39 -13.43
CA SER A 115 -6.01 -13.49 -14.51
C SER A 115 -6.29 -12.08 -13.98
N GLU A 116 -7.07 -11.95 -12.91
CA GLU A 116 -7.40 -10.66 -12.31
C GLU A 116 -6.15 -9.94 -11.78
N ILE A 117 -5.28 -10.65 -11.05
CA ILE A 117 -4.03 -10.07 -10.53
C ILE A 117 -3.10 -9.66 -11.68
N ALA A 118 -3.02 -10.46 -12.74
CA ALA A 118 -2.26 -10.12 -13.93
C ALA A 118 -2.77 -8.82 -14.59
N MET A 119 -4.09 -8.62 -14.61
CA MET A 119 -4.71 -7.39 -15.09
C MET A 119 -4.36 -6.18 -14.21
N ASP A 120 -4.19 -6.36 -12.91
CA ASP A 120 -3.73 -5.29 -12.02
C ASP A 120 -2.32 -4.81 -12.39
N PHE A 121 -1.40 -5.71 -12.76
CA PHE A 121 -0.07 -5.30 -13.27
C PHE A 121 -0.18 -4.47 -14.56
N LEU A 122 -1.12 -4.79 -15.45
CA LEU A 122 -1.34 -4.01 -16.66
C LEU A 122 -1.97 -2.65 -16.35
N ARG A 123 -2.87 -2.58 -15.37
CA ARG A 123 -3.43 -1.30 -14.86
C ARG A 123 -2.33 -0.42 -14.27
N VAL A 124 -1.44 -0.99 -13.45
CA VAL A 124 -0.25 -0.28 -12.95
C VAL A 124 0.59 0.24 -14.12
N ARG A 125 0.96 -0.64 -15.07
CA ARG A 125 1.79 -0.25 -16.21
C ARG A 125 1.17 0.90 -17.02
N SER A 126 -0.14 0.92 -17.19
CA SER A 126 -0.84 1.93 -17.98
C SER A 126 -1.14 3.21 -17.21
N SER A 127 -0.97 3.23 -15.88
CA SER A 127 -1.35 4.36 -15.03
C SER A 127 -0.43 5.57 -15.17
N SER A 128 0.85 5.35 -15.50
CA SER A 128 1.84 6.42 -15.61
C SER A 128 2.91 6.10 -16.65
N ARG A 129 3.44 7.15 -17.29
CA ARG A 129 4.61 7.05 -18.17
C ARG A 129 5.89 6.64 -17.46
N LEU A 130 5.94 6.70 -16.14
CA LEU A 130 7.07 6.19 -15.34
C LEU A 130 7.32 4.71 -15.60
N PHE A 131 6.27 3.93 -15.87
CA PHE A 131 6.39 2.50 -16.19
C PHE A 131 6.77 2.22 -17.66
N THR A 132 6.85 3.27 -18.50
CA THR A 132 7.17 3.15 -19.95
C THR A 132 7.98 4.36 -20.42
N LEU A 133 9.18 4.55 -19.89
CA LEU A 133 10.02 5.75 -20.13
C LEU A 133 10.42 5.94 -21.60
N GLY A 134 10.48 4.88 -22.39
CA GLY A 134 10.58 4.92 -23.86
C GLY A 134 11.97 5.27 -24.41
N SER A 135 12.96 5.60 -23.59
CA SER A 135 14.33 5.83 -24.06
C SER A 135 15.37 5.28 -23.07
N ALA A 136 16.50 4.82 -23.61
CA ALA A 136 17.60 4.32 -22.79
C ALA A 136 18.19 5.38 -21.84
N ASP A 137 18.19 6.65 -22.26
CA ASP A 137 18.73 7.74 -21.45
C ASP A 137 17.81 8.04 -20.25
N LEU A 138 16.49 8.04 -20.46
CA LEU A 138 15.52 8.18 -19.36
C LEU A 138 15.60 6.99 -18.40
N VAL A 139 15.72 5.76 -18.92
CA VAL A 139 15.88 4.58 -18.05
C VAL A 139 17.15 4.70 -17.21
N ARG A 140 18.29 5.07 -17.80
CA ARG A 140 19.55 5.22 -17.05
C ARG A 140 19.52 6.34 -16.03
N SER A 141 18.80 7.43 -16.29
CA SER A 141 18.74 8.58 -15.39
C SER A 141 17.73 8.42 -14.26
N LYS A 142 16.66 7.67 -14.48
CA LYS A 142 15.53 7.60 -13.53
C LYS A 142 15.39 6.26 -12.81
N VAL A 143 15.90 5.16 -13.38
CA VAL A 143 15.73 3.83 -12.79
C VAL A 143 16.99 3.41 -12.05
N THR A 144 16.81 3.06 -10.79
CA THR A 144 17.86 2.50 -9.94
C THR A 144 17.37 1.22 -9.26
N PHE A 145 18.30 0.40 -8.80
CA PHE A 145 18.03 -0.81 -8.05
C PHE A 145 18.68 -0.69 -6.67
N PRO A 146 18.02 0.02 -5.75
CA PRO A 146 18.53 0.15 -4.39
C PRO A 146 18.63 -1.21 -3.72
N ASN A 147 19.58 -1.36 -2.80
CA ASN A 147 19.88 -2.62 -2.10
C ASN A 147 20.29 -3.77 -3.04
N SER A 148 20.84 -3.47 -4.23
CA SER A 148 21.47 -4.48 -5.11
C SER A 148 22.94 -4.63 -4.77
N GLY A 149 23.51 -5.84 -4.99
CA GLY A 149 24.91 -6.15 -4.72
C GLY A 149 25.14 -6.70 -3.30
N GLU A 150 26.26 -6.33 -2.67
CA GLU A 150 26.59 -6.80 -1.31
C GLU A 150 25.58 -6.24 -0.31
N GLY A 151 24.95 -7.10 0.48
CA GLY A 151 23.87 -6.73 1.41
C GLY A 151 22.45 -6.77 0.83
N ALA A 152 22.30 -7.19 -0.44
CA ALA A 152 20.98 -7.46 -1.00
C ALA A 152 20.26 -8.55 -0.21
N VAL A 153 18.95 -8.41 -0.05
CA VAL A 153 18.12 -9.45 0.56
C VAL A 153 17.82 -10.52 -0.49
N ASP A 154 18.19 -11.76 -0.20
CA ASP A 154 18.01 -12.88 -1.10
C ASP A 154 16.55 -13.03 -1.58
N GLY A 155 16.39 -13.27 -2.87
CA GLY A 155 15.06 -13.43 -3.48
C GLY A 155 14.28 -12.14 -3.67
N THR A 156 14.89 -10.96 -3.44
CA THR A 156 14.24 -9.66 -3.63
C THR A 156 14.90 -8.82 -4.71
N ILE A 157 14.09 -8.04 -5.42
CA ILE A 157 14.53 -6.98 -6.34
C ILE A 157 13.72 -5.73 -6.02
N LEU A 158 14.43 -4.63 -5.78
CA LEU A 158 13.84 -3.31 -5.61
C LEU A 158 14.18 -2.45 -6.83
N MET A 159 13.18 -1.93 -7.51
CA MET A 159 13.34 -1.02 -8.64
C MET A 159 12.69 0.32 -8.28
N LEU A 160 13.51 1.34 -8.13
CA LEU A 160 13.06 2.72 -7.91
C LEU A 160 13.08 3.47 -9.25
N ILE A 161 11.96 4.08 -9.60
CA ILE A 161 11.83 5.02 -10.71
C ILE A 161 11.68 6.40 -10.08
N ASN A 162 12.70 7.24 -10.15
CA ASN A 162 12.73 8.55 -9.49
C ASN A 162 12.37 9.66 -10.47
N ASP A 163 11.33 10.43 -10.14
CA ASP A 163 10.86 11.55 -10.96
C ASP A 163 10.79 12.88 -10.19
N GLU A 164 11.42 12.95 -9.03
CA GLU A 164 11.47 14.16 -8.21
C GLU A 164 12.05 15.37 -8.96
N ALA A 165 11.60 16.54 -8.55
CA ALA A 165 12.14 17.81 -9.01
C ALA A 165 13.68 17.83 -8.81
N GLY A 166 14.42 18.03 -9.89
CA GLY A 166 15.88 17.98 -9.91
C GLY A 166 16.48 16.66 -10.41
N ALA A 167 15.69 15.60 -10.55
CA ALA A 167 16.11 14.33 -11.18
C ALA A 167 16.07 14.37 -12.73
N GLY A 168 16.12 15.56 -13.33
CA GLY A 168 16.01 15.77 -14.77
C GLY A 168 14.58 16.11 -15.22
N ASN A 169 14.20 15.72 -16.44
CA ASN A 169 12.86 16.01 -16.98
C ASN A 169 11.77 15.37 -16.13
N ASP A 170 10.79 16.14 -15.71
CA ASP A 170 9.56 15.65 -15.12
C ASP A 170 8.77 14.85 -16.18
N ILE A 171 8.50 13.60 -15.90
CA ILE A 171 7.80 12.65 -16.79
C ILE A 171 6.32 12.57 -16.45
N ASP A 172 5.99 12.61 -15.16
CA ASP A 172 4.62 12.58 -14.67
C ASP A 172 4.43 13.62 -13.55
N ALA A 173 3.89 14.78 -13.88
CA ALA A 173 3.67 15.89 -12.95
C ALA A 173 2.82 15.56 -11.71
N LYS A 174 2.24 14.36 -11.62
CA LYS A 174 1.45 13.92 -10.46
C LYS A 174 2.25 13.03 -9.52
N LEU A 175 3.40 12.52 -9.96
CA LEU A 175 4.20 11.53 -9.21
C LEU A 175 5.66 11.95 -9.11
N ASP A 176 6.23 11.92 -7.92
CA ASP A 176 7.66 12.06 -7.68
C ASP A 176 8.42 10.74 -7.85
N GLY A 177 7.73 9.62 -7.98
CA GLY A 177 8.34 8.34 -8.27
C GLY A 177 7.47 7.12 -8.03
N ALA A 178 8.02 5.97 -8.40
CA ALA A 178 7.44 4.66 -8.14
C ALA A 178 8.52 3.69 -7.61
N LEU A 179 8.16 2.87 -6.63
CA LEU A 179 8.98 1.79 -6.10
C LEU A 179 8.30 0.46 -6.39
N VAL A 180 8.95 -0.39 -7.18
CA VAL A 180 8.49 -1.75 -7.50
C VAL A 180 9.35 -2.73 -6.72
N VAL A 181 8.74 -3.57 -5.91
CA VAL A 181 9.43 -4.55 -5.07
C VAL A 181 8.95 -5.94 -5.42
N PHE A 182 9.88 -6.77 -5.89
CA PHE A 182 9.67 -8.19 -6.13
C PHE A 182 10.19 -8.96 -4.92
N ASN A 183 9.36 -9.73 -4.28
CA ASN A 183 9.74 -10.69 -3.24
C ASN A 183 9.41 -12.11 -3.72
N ALA A 184 10.39 -12.84 -4.20
CA ALA A 184 10.25 -14.24 -4.60
C ALA A 184 10.51 -15.23 -3.46
N SER A 185 10.93 -14.75 -2.27
CA SER A 185 11.20 -15.59 -1.10
C SER A 185 9.91 -16.18 -0.50
N GLY A 186 10.07 -17.17 0.36
CA GLY A 186 8.96 -17.80 1.08
C GLY A 186 8.46 -17.03 2.29
N GLU A 187 9.09 -15.91 2.62
CA GLU A 187 8.82 -15.12 3.83
C GLU A 187 8.48 -13.67 3.48
N SER A 188 7.80 -12.99 4.38
CA SER A 188 7.64 -11.54 4.28
C SER A 188 9.00 -10.86 4.51
N VAL A 189 9.34 -9.88 3.69
CA VAL A 189 10.61 -9.16 3.76
C VAL A 189 10.35 -7.72 4.15
N THR A 190 11.09 -7.23 5.16
CA THR A 190 11.17 -5.81 5.51
C THR A 190 12.60 -5.35 5.32
N THR A 191 12.81 -4.31 4.52
CA THR A 191 14.14 -3.76 4.27
C THR A 191 14.09 -2.23 4.18
N ALA A 192 15.09 -1.57 4.78
CA ALA A 192 15.28 -0.14 4.59
C ALA A 192 15.84 0.13 3.18
N VAL A 193 15.38 1.21 2.57
CA VAL A 193 15.81 1.63 1.23
C VAL A 193 16.53 2.97 1.35
N ASP A 194 17.81 2.96 1.02
CA ASP A 194 18.66 4.14 1.16
C ASP A 194 18.10 5.34 0.38
N GLY A 195 18.05 6.49 1.04
CA GLY A 195 17.57 7.74 0.46
C GLY A 195 16.05 7.87 0.36
N LEU A 196 15.27 6.91 0.87
CA LEU A 196 13.81 6.98 0.84
C LEU A 196 13.16 7.46 2.16
N ALA A 197 13.92 7.62 3.25
CA ALA A 197 13.41 8.26 4.45
C ALA A 197 12.91 9.69 4.15
N GLY A 198 11.72 10.02 4.63
CA GLY A 198 11.03 11.29 4.35
C GLY A 198 10.15 11.28 3.11
N ARG A 199 10.25 10.29 2.22
CA ARG A 199 9.37 10.12 1.06
C ARG A 199 8.12 9.35 1.45
N VAL A 200 6.94 9.76 0.96
CA VAL A 200 5.66 9.10 1.29
C VAL A 200 5.20 8.24 0.11
N PHE A 201 5.51 6.96 0.18
CA PHE A 201 5.06 5.98 -0.79
C PHE A 201 3.79 5.28 -0.30
N LYS A 202 2.79 5.14 -1.17
CA LYS A 202 1.54 4.41 -0.92
C LYS A 202 1.41 3.26 -1.90
N LEU A 203 0.84 2.13 -1.45
CA LEU A 203 0.53 1.02 -2.35
C LEU A 203 -0.33 1.53 -3.51
N HIS A 204 0.04 1.18 -4.74
CA HIS A 204 -0.63 1.64 -5.95
C HIS A 204 -2.12 1.25 -5.94
N ASP A 205 -3.00 2.19 -6.31
CA ASP A 205 -4.46 2.03 -6.23
C ASP A 205 -4.97 0.76 -6.91
N ALA A 206 -4.39 0.37 -8.05
CA ALA A 206 -4.77 -0.87 -8.74
C ALA A 206 -4.51 -2.13 -7.90
N GLN A 207 -3.52 -2.11 -6.99
CA GLN A 207 -3.25 -3.21 -6.08
C GLN A 207 -3.98 -3.06 -4.74
N ALA A 208 -4.08 -1.84 -4.22
CA ALA A 208 -4.80 -1.55 -2.98
C ALA A 208 -6.30 -1.90 -3.09
N ASN A 209 -6.89 -1.70 -4.27
CA ASN A 209 -8.29 -1.98 -4.57
C ASN A 209 -8.48 -3.22 -5.48
N GLY A 210 -7.39 -3.92 -5.80
CA GLY A 210 -7.38 -5.09 -6.68
C GLY A 210 -7.75 -6.40 -5.99
N SER A 211 -7.60 -7.49 -6.72
CA SER A 211 -8.02 -8.84 -6.29
C SER A 211 -6.96 -9.60 -5.48
N ASP A 212 -5.70 -9.10 -5.41
CA ASP A 212 -4.64 -9.74 -4.62
C ASP A 212 -4.70 -9.33 -3.15
N GLU A 213 -5.39 -10.09 -2.31
CA GLU A 213 -5.46 -9.83 -0.87
C GLU A 213 -4.09 -9.89 -0.19
N THR A 214 -3.14 -10.66 -0.73
CA THR A 214 -1.80 -10.78 -0.15
C THR A 214 -1.01 -9.48 -0.29
N VAL A 215 -1.08 -8.81 -1.45
CA VAL A 215 -0.33 -7.56 -1.68
C VAL A 215 -0.84 -6.41 -0.83
N LYS A 216 -2.10 -6.44 -0.38
CA LYS A 216 -2.66 -5.43 0.54
C LYS A 216 -1.96 -5.39 1.90
N GLY A 217 -1.23 -6.47 2.26
CA GLY A 217 -0.35 -6.48 3.43
C GLY A 217 1.00 -5.78 3.23
N ALA A 218 1.30 -5.29 2.02
CA ALA A 218 2.53 -4.54 1.77
C ALA A 218 2.41 -3.11 2.32
N SER A 219 3.52 -2.58 2.86
CA SER A 219 3.55 -1.25 3.47
C SER A 219 4.89 -0.55 3.26
N PHE A 220 4.87 0.77 3.36
CA PHE A 220 6.05 1.60 3.35
C PHE A 220 6.01 2.54 4.56
N ASP A 221 7.11 2.57 5.32
CA ASP A 221 7.30 3.49 6.44
C ASP A 221 8.11 4.69 5.97
N ALA A 222 7.45 5.82 5.81
CA ALA A 222 8.08 7.06 5.34
C ALA A 222 9.13 7.61 6.33
N LYS A 223 9.03 7.31 7.62
CA LYS A 223 9.98 7.78 8.62
C LYS A 223 11.33 7.10 8.48
N THR A 224 11.32 5.79 8.30
CA THR A 224 12.55 4.98 8.20
C THR A 224 12.98 4.71 6.77
N GLY A 225 12.11 4.96 5.78
CA GLY A 225 12.35 4.55 4.39
C GLY A 225 12.27 3.04 4.19
N SER A 226 11.63 2.31 5.12
CA SER A 226 11.56 0.85 5.05
C SER A 226 10.31 0.39 4.28
N VAL A 227 10.48 -0.63 3.46
CA VAL A 227 9.40 -1.30 2.75
C VAL A 227 9.21 -2.72 3.26
N THR A 228 7.94 -3.11 3.46
CA THR A 228 7.55 -4.48 3.81
C THR A 228 6.72 -5.08 2.69
N VAL A 229 7.11 -6.27 2.21
CA VAL A 229 6.39 -6.97 1.14
C VAL A 229 6.19 -8.44 1.53
N PRO A 230 4.95 -8.95 1.48
CA PRO A 230 4.64 -10.34 1.80
C PRO A 230 5.40 -11.35 0.93
N ALA A 231 5.45 -12.61 1.38
CA ALA A 231 6.05 -13.71 0.66
C ALA A 231 5.48 -13.85 -0.77
N ARG A 232 6.33 -14.17 -1.73
CA ARG A 232 5.95 -14.43 -3.14
C ARG A 232 5.02 -13.36 -3.73
N THR A 233 5.38 -12.08 -3.52
CA THR A 233 4.52 -10.94 -3.89
C THR A 233 5.31 -9.89 -4.65
N VAL A 234 4.63 -9.22 -5.57
CA VAL A 234 5.15 -7.98 -6.21
C VAL A 234 4.27 -6.83 -5.79
N ALA A 235 4.86 -5.88 -5.08
CA ALA A 235 4.18 -4.66 -4.64
C ALA A 235 4.71 -3.44 -5.39
N VAL A 236 3.81 -2.57 -5.80
CA VAL A 236 4.13 -1.30 -6.45
C VAL A 236 3.64 -0.17 -5.56
N PHE A 237 4.55 0.72 -5.21
CA PHE A 237 4.23 1.92 -4.46
C PHE A 237 4.46 3.14 -5.34
N THR A 238 3.62 4.17 -5.17
CA THR A 238 3.77 5.46 -5.84
C THR A 238 3.86 6.57 -4.82
N GLN A 239 4.69 7.57 -5.12
CA GLN A 239 4.77 8.80 -4.36
C GLN A 239 4.10 9.90 -5.16
N ALA A 240 3.09 10.55 -4.57
CA ALA A 240 2.48 11.73 -5.18
C ALA A 240 3.47 12.91 -5.17
N ALA A 241 3.33 13.81 -6.15
CA ALA A 241 4.21 14.97 -6.26
C ALA A 241 4.17 15.84 -5.00
N GLY A 242 5.34 16.08 -4.40
CA GLY A 242 5.52 16.85 -3.17
C GLY A 242 5.14 16.11 -1.88
N ASP A 243 4.74 14.84 -1.94
CA ASP A 243 4.33 14.09 -0.74
C ASP A 243 5.57 13.61 0.04
N ARG A 244 5.95 14.42 1.05
CA ARG A 244 7.10 14.20 1.91
C ARG A 244 6.79 14.52 3.37
N ILE A 245 7.50 13.87 4.28
CA ILE A 245 7.56 14.20 5.70
C ILE A 245 9.01 14.57 6.07
N ASP A 246 9.19 15.31 7.15
CA ASP A 246 10.49 15.38 7.80
C ASP A 246 10.69 14.11 8.66
N PRO A 247 11.61 13.22 8.31
CA PRO A 247 11.80 11.96 9.05
C PRO A 247 12.36 12.17 10.46
N THR A 248 12.87 13.36 10.76
CA THR A 248 13.43 13.73 12.07
C THR A 248 12.34 14.26 13.02
N VAL A 249 11.21 14.70 12.47
CA VAL A 249 10.06 15.15 13.27
C VAL A 249 9.27 13.93 13.72
N THR A 250 9.13 13.78 15.01
CA THR A 250 8.09 12.89 15.56
C THR A 250 6.74 13.49 15.20
N PRO A 251 5.84 12.78 14.51
CA PRO A 251 4.47 13.26 14.36
C PRO A 251 3.90 13.63 15.73
N ASP A 252 3.14 14.71 15.81
CA ASP A 252 2.38 14.98 17.03
C ASP A 252 1.59 13.72 17.38
N PRO A 253 1.68 13.25 18.63
CA PRO A 253 0.98 12.04 19.02
C PRO A 253 -0.51 12.18 18.74
N ASP A 254 -1.11 11.14 18.17
CA ASP A 254 -2.56 11.11 17.90
C ASP A 254 -3.33 11.27 19.23
N PRO A 255 -4.09 12.36 19.42
CA PRO A 255 -4.81 12.62 20.64
C PRO A 255 -5.81 11.51 21.03
N ASP A 256 -6.35 10.81 20.04
CA ASP A 256 -7.32 9.73 20.27
C ASP A 256 -6.68 8.46 20.86
N THR A 257 -5.35 8.31 20.72
CA THR A 257 -4.59 7.21 21.34
C THR A 257 -4.13 7.50 22.77
N ALA A 258 -4.24 8.74 23.23
CA ALA A 258 -3.78 9.17 24.54
C ALA A 258 -4.68 8.62 25.68
N GLN A 259 -4.15 8.57 26.89
CA GLN A 259 -4.87 8.17 28.09
C GLN A 259 -5.05 9.33 29.06
N TRP A 260 -6.24 9.48 29.60
CA TRP A 260 -6.49 10.42 30.69
C TRP A 260 -5.86 9.93 31.99
N VAL A 261 -5.09 10.79 32.64
CA VAL A 261 -4.43 10.51 33.90
C VAL A 261 -4.89 11.52 34.95
N ALA A 262 -5.45 11.02 36.03
CA ALA A 262 -5.81 11.84 37.18
C ALA A 262 -4.61 11.99 38.13
N SER A 263 -4.37 13.20 38.61
CA SER A 263 -3.44 13.44 39.70
C SER A 263 -4.13 13.36 41.07
N GLY A 264 -3.37 13.17 42.13
CA GLY A 264 -3.91 13.08 43.49
C GLY A 264 -4.54 14.38 44.06
N ASP A 265 -4.37 15.51 43.34
CA ASP A 265 -4.94 16.82 43.68
C ASP A 265 -6.18 17.18 42.86
N GLY A 266 -6.70 16.22 42.08
CA GLY A 266 -7.91 16.37 41.28
C GLY A 266 -7.70 17.00 39.92
N ARG A 267 -6.47 17.28 39.50
CA ARG A 267 -6.17 17.74 38.16
C ARG A 267 -6.08 16.55 37.20
N TRP A 268 -6.27 16.81 35.90
CA TRP A 268 -6.18 15.84 34.84
C TRP A 268 -5.16 16.28 33.79
N TRP A 269 -4.49 15.30 33.19
CA TRP A 269 -3.61 15.49 32.04
C TRP A 269 -3.77 14.36 31.05
N LEU A 270 -3.34 14.57 29.82
CA LEU A 270 -3.42 13.61 28.76
C LEU A 270 -2.03 13.01 28.52
N ARG A 271 -1.90 11.69 28.56
CA ARG A 271 -0.64 11.01 28.32
C ARG A 271 -0.71 10.23 27.03
N TYR A 272 0.19 10.52 26.11
CA TYR A 272 0.37 9.78 24.89
C TYR A 272 1.09 8.42 25.12
N PRO A 273 0.98 7.45 24.14
CA PRO A 273 1.64 6.13 24.28
C PRO A 273 3.16 6.22 24.40
N ASP A 274 3.79 7.24 23.82
CA ASP A 274 5.23 7.52 23.92
C ASP A 274 5.66 8.17 25.25
N GLY A 275 4.69 8.48 26.12
CA GLY A 275 4.90 9.13 27.41
C GLY A 275 4.89 10.65 27.39
N SER A 276 4.81 11.27 26.22
CA SER A 276 4.65 12.73 26.08
C SER A 276 3.23 13.19 26.46
N TYR A 277 3.02 14.51 26.52
CA TYR A 277 1.74 15.13 26.87
C TYR A 277 1.61 16.51 26.21
N PRO A 278 0.36 16.97 25.92
CA PRO A 278 0.13 18.29 25.36
C PRO A 278 0.47 19.39 26.37
N ALA A 279 1.15 20.45 25.95
CA ALA A 279 1.51 21.59 26.78
C ALA A 279 1.36 22.93 26.02
N ASN A 280 0.66 23.90 26.63
CA ASN A 280 0.33 25.19 26.01
C ASN A 280 -0.43 25.08 24.68
N GLU A 281 -1.26 24.06 24.54
CA GLU A 281 -1.96 23.81 23.28
C GLU A 281 -3.41 23.36 23.51
N ARG A 282 -4.20 23.42 22.44
CA ARG A 282 -5.54 22.82 22.35
C ARG A 282 -5.45 21.52 21.57
N VAL A 283 -6.12 20.52 22.06
CA VAL A 283 -6.17 19.16 21.47
C VAL A 283 -7.62 18.80 21.21
N VAL A 284 -7.91 18.32 20.03
CA VAL A 284 -9.23 17.72 19.72
C VAL A 284 -9.13 16.21 19.90
N ARG A 285 -9.98 15.66 20.75
CA ARG A 285 -10.09 14.23 21.00
C ARG A 285 -11.54 13.80 20.96
N ASP A 286 -11.85 12.76 20.20
CA ASP A 286 -13.22 12.26 20.01
C ASP A 286 -14.20 13.39 19.62
N GLY A 287 -13.74 14.38 18.85
CA GLY A 287 -14.53 15.55 18.42
C GLY A 287 -14.72 16.62 19.50
N VAL A 288 -14.08 16.50 20.66
CA VAL A 288 -14.15 17.47 21.76
C VAL A 288 -12.80 18.18 21.91
N THR A 289 -12.84 19.53 22.00
CA THR A 289 -11.64 20.33 22.21
C THR A 289 -11.34 20.48 23.71
N TYR A 290 -10.10 20.21 24.09
CA TYR A 290 -9.52 20.42 25.42
C TYR A 290 -8.35 21.38 25.31
N SER A 291 -8.02 22.10 26.39
CA SER A 291 -6.85 22.98 26.47
C SER A 291 -5.97 22.61 27.65
N PHE A 292 -4.66 22.72 27.43
CA PHE A 292 -3.65 22.35 28.42
C PHE A 292 -2.73 23.54 28.72
N ASP A 293 -2.29 23.63 29.97
CA ASP A 293 -1.33 24.66 30.38
C ASP A 293 0.13 24.25 30.04
N ALA A 294 1.09 25.11 30.40
CA ALA A 294 2.52 24.88 30.13
C ALA A 294 3.10 23.62 30.81
N ASN A 295 2.41 23.10 31.82
CA ASN A 295 2.80 21.92 32.56
C ASN A 295 2.00 20.68 32.14
N GLY A 296 1.16 20.79 31.09
CA GLY A 296 0.31 19.72 30.58
C GLY A 296 -0.97 19.47 31.39
N TRP A 297 -1.35 20.38 32.30
CA TRP A 297 -2.60 20.21 33.04
C TRP A 297 -3.80 20.71 32.22
N MET A 298 -4.85 19.91 32.20
CA MET A 298 -6.11 20.25 31.56
C MET A 298 -6.73 21.50 32.19
N LYS A 299 -7.02 22.51 31.38
CA LYS A 299 -7.66 23.75 31.82
C LYS A 299 -9.17 23.55 31.99
N THR A 300 -9.75 24.27 32.95
CA THR A 300 -11.17 24.34 33.19
C THR A 300 -11.59 25.78 33.52
N GLY A 301 -12.86 26.09 33.45
CA GLY A 301 -13.37 27.43 33.69
C GLY A 301 -13.06 28.42 32.56
N TRP A 302 -13.13 29.71 32.88
CA TRP A 302 -12.83 30.76 31.91
C TRP A 302 -11.33 30.89 31.67
N GLN A 303 -10.94 30.91 30.39
CA GLN A 303 -9.58 31.09 29.94
C GLN A 303 -9.49 32.18 28.86
N VAL A 304 -8.42 32.95 28.88
CA VAL A 304 -8.09 33.89 27.78
C VAL A 304 -7.05 33.23 26.90
N GLU A 305 -7.41 32.94 25.66
CA GLU A 305 -6.55 32.30 24.68
C GLU A 305 -6.67 33.00 23.33
N ASP A 306 -5.57 33.32 22.69
CA ASP A 306 -5.51 34.07 21.43
C ASP A 306 -6.31 35.39 21.46
N GLY A 307 -6.33 36.05 22.63
CA GLY A 307 -7.03 37.32 22.83
C GLY A 307 -8.55 37.22 23.00
N ALA A 308 -9.11 36.00 23.08
CA ALA A 308 -10.53 35.75 23.27
C ALA A 308 -10.80 34.96 24.55
N TRP A 309 -11.94 35.25 25.21
CA TRP A 309 -12.42 34.43 26.30
C TRP A 309 -13.05 33.13 25.79
N ARG A 310 -12.66 32.01 26.40
CA ARG A 310 -13.26 30.67 26.18
C ARG A 310 -13.63 30.06 27.52
N TYR A 311 -14.63 29.21 27.52
CA TYR A 311 -15.03 28.48 28.72
C TYR A 311 -14.86 26.98 28.53
N TYR A 312 -14.16 26.37 29.47
CA TYR A 312 -13.97 24.94 29.55
C TYR A 312 -14.78 24.38 30.72
N ALA A 313 -15.66 23.44 30.43
CA ALA A 313 -16.49 22.78 31.45
C ALA A 313 -15.63 22.11 32.52
N PRO A 314 -16.18 21.72 33.69
CA PRO A 314 -15.43 20.96 34.69
C PRO A 314 -14.85 19.63 34.16
N SER A 315 -15.38 19.09 33.09
CA SER A 315 -14.85 17.95 32.35
C SER A 315 -13.65 18.28 31.47
N GLY A 316 -13.29 19.56 31.33
CA GLY A 316 -12.27 20.07 30.40
C GLY A 316 -12.78 20.34 28.99
N ALA A 317 -13.99 19.92 28.64
CA ALA A 317 -14.55 20.14 27.31
C ALA A 317 -14.77 21.64 27.03
N MET A 318 -14.28 22.13 25.90
CA MET A 318 -14.56 23.48 25.43
C MET A 318 -16.05 23.64 25.16
N ALA A 319 -16.66 24.65 25.77
CA ALA A 319 -18.06 24.95 25.55
C ALA A 319 -18.27 25.71 24.23
N SER A 320 -19.43 25.51 23.60
CA SER A 320 -19.84 26.19 22.38
C SER A 320 -21.34 26.48 22.40
N GLY A 321 -21.78 27.46 21.63
CA GLY A 321 -23.16 27.91 21.62
C GLY A 321 -23.59 28.60 22.93
N TRP A 322 -24.89 28.57 23.23
CA TRP A 322 -25.45 29.13 24.46
C TRP A 322 -25.04 28.31 25.68
N THR A 323 -24.29 28.90 26.57
CA THR A 323 -23.75 28.26 27.76
C THR A 323 -24.03 29.06 29.01
N ALA A 324 -24.62 28.43 30.02
CA ALA A 324 -24.90 29.06 31.31
C ALA A 324 -23.74 28.81 32.28
N VAL A 325 -23.12 29.86 32.80
CA VAL A 325 -22.04 29.78 33.78
C VAL A 325 -22.35 30.68 34.95
N GLY A 326 -22.46 30.12 36.17
CA GLY A 326 -22.76 30.86 37.37
C GLY A 326 -24.13 31.59 37.34
N GLY A 327 -25.09 31.09 36.57
CA GLY A 327 -26.42 31.71 36.41
C GLY A 327 -26.48 32.77 35.32
N THR A 328 -25.39 33.08 34.65
CA THR A 328 -25.34 34.04 33.52
C THR A 328 -25.19 33.26 32.20
N TRP A 329 -25.93 33.71 31.19
CA TRP A 329 -25.83 33.11 29.83
C TRP A 329 -24.82 33.83 29.00
N TYR A 330 -23.95 33.04 28.33
CA TYR A 330 -22.97 33.45 27.37
C TYR A 330 -23.19 32.74 26.04
N TYR A 331 -22.78 33.37 24.95
CA TYR A 331 -22.71 32.69 23.66
C TYR A 331 -21.25 32.51 23.28
N LEU A 332 -20.87 31.27 23.05
CA LEU A 332 -19.52 30.87 22.61
C LEU A 332 -19.59 30.43 21.17
N ASP A 333 -18.79 31.04 20.34
CA ASP A 333 -18.75 30.73 18.90
C ASP A 333 -18.57 29.23 18.66
N PRO A 334 -19.46 28.58 17.86
CA PRO A 334 -19.43 27.12 17.70
C PRO A 334 -18.13 26.57 17.13
N ASP A 335 -17.43 27.34 16.27
CA ASP A 335 -16.22 26.88 15.59
C ASP A 335 -14.95 27.17 16.40
N THR A 336 -14.90 28.30 17.07
CA THR A 336 -13.70 28.79 17.75
C THR A 336 -13.77 28.72 19.27
N GLY A 337 -14.96 28.55 19.86
CA GLY A 337 -15.21 28.64 21.30
C GLY A 337 -15.09 30.04 21.87
N ALA A 338 -14.84 31.07 21.05
CA ALA A 338 -14.66 32.43 21.50
C ALA A 338 -15.98 33.05 22.02
N MET A 339 -15.92 33.72 23.16
CA MET A 339 -17.08 34.42 23.73
C MET A 339 -17.48 35.58 22.84
N ALA A 340 -18.73 35.57 22.38
CA ALA A 340 -19.31 36.67 21.63
C ALA A 340 -19.70 37.84 22.53
N THR A 341 -19.53 39.07 22.02
CA THR A 341 -20.00 40.30 22.66
C THR A 341 -20.66 41.22 21.63
N GLY A 342 -21.53 42.13 22.10
CA GLY A 342 -22.29 42.99 21.21
C GLY A 342 -23.53 42.31 20.64
N TRP A 343 -23.93 42.69 19.43
CA TRP A 343 -25.12 42.15 18.79
C TRP A 343 -24.87 40.77 18.15
N LEU A 344 -25.65 39.79 18.58
CA LEU A 344 -25.66 38.42 18.04
C LEU A 344 -27.07 38.15 17.47
N LYS A 345 -27.11 37.64 16.24
CA LYS A 345 -28.31 37.09 15.65
C LYS A 345 -28.23 35.55 15.71
N ASP A 346 -29.18 34.96 16.43
CA ASP A 346 -29.36 33.51 16.52
C ASP A 346 -30.76 33.12 16.03
N GLY A 347 -30.80 32.44 14.89
CA GLY A 347 -32.07 32.22 14.16
C GLY A 347 -32.72 33.54 13.77
N ASP A 348 -33.96 33.76 14.16
CA ASP A 348 -34.73 34.99 13.92
C ASP A 348 -34.63 35.99 15.07
N THR A 349 -33.89 35.71 16.13
CA THR A 349 -33.82 36.54 17.34
C THR A 349 -32.48 37.26 17.44
N TRP A 350 -32.55 38.54 17.85
CA TRP A 350 -31.36 39.33 18.14
C TRP A 350 -31.14 39.40 19.67
N TYR A 351 -29.91 39.17 20.06
CA TYR A 351 -29.43 39.28 21.43
C TYR A 351 -28.35 40.35 21.54
N TYR A 352 -28.32 41.05 22.64
CA TYR A 352 -27.21 41.94 22.94
C TYR A 352 -26.40 41.40 24.11
N LEU A 353 -25.14 41.00 23.83
CA LEU A 353 -24.24 40.39 24.77
C LEU A 353 -23.29 41.46 25.35
N HIS A 354 -23.30 41.61 26.66
CA HIS A 354 -22.47 42.57 27.35
C HIS A 354 -21.03 42.11 27.38
N SER A 355 -20.06 43.05 27.19
CA SER A 355 -18.65 42.86 27.49
C SER A 355 -18.48 43.05 29.00
N SER A 356 -18.55 42.01 29.78
CA SER A 356 -18.32 42.13 31.25
C SER A 356 -16.85 42.02 31.55
#